data_34df41bc84fbd4a2149ff8aab02677fd
#
_entry.id   34df41bc84fbd4a2149ff8aab02677fd
#
_cell.length_a   1.000
_cell.length_b   1.000
_cell.length_c   1.000
_cell.angle_alpha   90.00
_cell.angle_beta   90.00
_cell.angle_gamma   90.00
#
_symmetry.space_group_name_H-M   'P 1'
#
loop_
_entity.id
_entity.type
_entity.pdbx_description
1 polymer ?
#
loop_
_entity_poly.entity_id
_entity_poly.type
_entity_poly.pdbx_seq_one_letter_code
_entity_poly.pdbx_strand_id
1 'polypeptide(L)'
;DRAYASQLAQLMGILFGPGGAPAGPSPFDRPTAVVSGKWDSVVTLTGPIHDAAQCTEGLVLEYADGMASADVGWGRADGRALTDLLALHELYFDLAQRTFYPAQVQGSNLASHIVDTLEQAALGDPVPGALGPPGERIVVLVGHDTNIANIGGLFGMNWWIPGTQANPMLPGGALVFELWKRAGQTSAFYVRTSYVVQTLDQMREATTLTLANPPARSPIFVPGCSGEGPAFDAPLASFVRVARHVIDPSFIAEDQ
;
A
#
# COMPACT_ATOMS: atom_id res chain seq x y z
N ASP A 1 -2.42 -21.20 5.28
CA ASP A 1 -2.37 -21.93 4.00
C ASP A 1 -3.76 -22.45 3.54
N ARG A 2 -4.61 -23.02 4.42
CA ARG A 2 -5.93 -23.57 4.01
C ARG A 2 -6.89 -22.51 3.49
N ALA A 3 -6.87 -21.30 4.03
CA ALA A 3 -7.73 -20.20 3.63
C ALA A 3 -7.46 -19.71 2.19
N TYR A 4 -6.24 -19.91 1.69
CA TYR A 4 -5.78 -19.47 0.36
C TYR A 4 -5.49 -20.65 -0.58
N ALA A 5 -5.97 -21.84 -0.25
CA ALA A 5 -5.71 -23.06 -1.04
C ALA A 5 -6.22 -22.95 -2.49
N SER A 6 -7.35 -22.27 -2.70
CA SER A 6 -7.93 -22.06 -4.04
C SER A 6 -7.07 -21.13 -4.90
N GLN A 7 -6.61 -20.03 -4.33
CA GLN A 7 -5.74 -19.08 -5.03
C GLN A 7 -4.38 -19.71 -5.35
N LEU A 8 -3.83 -20.47 -4.41
CA LEU A 8 -2.58 -21.19 -4.63
C LEU A 8 -2.70 -22.25 -5.73
N ALA A 9 -3.80 -23.00 -5.73
CA ALA A 9 -4.07 -23.97 -6.80
C ALA A 9 -4.26 -23.30 -8.16
N GLN A 10 -4.93 -22.14 -8.21
CA GLN A 10 -5.08 -21.33 -9.41
C GLN A 10 -3.74 -20.82 -9.91
N LEU A 11 -2.89 -20.28 -9.04
CA LEU A 11 -1.54 -19.81 -9.38
C LEU A 11 -0.70 -20.97 -9.96
N MET A 12 -0.72 -22.13 -9.31
CA MET A 12 -0.03 -23.33 -9.82
C MET A 12 -0.55 -23.77 -11.19
N GLY A 13 -1.86 -23.67 -11.43
CA GLY A 13 -2.46 -23.94 -12.74
C GLY A 13 -1.97 -22.97 -13.83
N ILE A 14 -1.78 -21.71 -13.49
CA ILE A 14 -1.21 -20.70 -14.41
C ILE A 14 0.27 -20.99 -14.66
N LEU A 15 1.07 -21.20 -13.63
CA LEU A 15 2.51 -21.40 -13.77
C LEU A 15 2.86 -22.68 -14.51
N PHE A 16 2.22 -23.79 -14.18
CA PHE A 16 2.60 -25.12 -14.70
C PHE A 16 1.67 -25.66 -15.80
N GLY A 17 0.52 -25.04 -15.99
CA GLY A 17 -0.46 -25.46 -17.00
C GLY A 17 -1.08 -26.83 -16.74
N PRO A 18 -1.79 -27.42 -17.75
CA PRO A 18 -2.50 -28.66 -17.58
C PRO A 18 -1.62 -29.90 -17.31
N GLY A 19 -0.32 -29.80 -17.54
CA GLY A 19 0.65 -30.85 -17.22
C GLY A 19 1.00 -30.96 -15.73
N GLY A 20 0.58 -29.97 -14.92
CA GLY A 20 0.92 -29.88 -13.51
C GLY A 20 2.37 -29.50 -13.23
N ALA A 21 2.73 -29.41 -11.95
CA ALA A 21 4.09 -29.11 -11.55
C ALA A 21 5.06 -30.20 -12.01
N PRO A 22 6.32 -29.83 -12.36
CA PRO A 22 7.37 -30.79 -12.68
C PRO A 22 7.52 -31.85 -11.57
N ALA A 23 7.95 -33.05 -11.93
CA ALA A 23 8.25 -34.08 -10.96
C ALA A 23 9.36 -33.59 -10.01
N GLY A 24 9.03 -33.43 -8.73
CA GLY A 24 9.95 -32.94 -7.70
C GLY A 24 9.22 -32.04 -6.70
N PRO A 25 9.91 -31.56 -5.64
CA PRO A 25 9.30 -30.68 -4.65
C PRO A 25 8.95 -29.33 -5.31
N SER A 26 7.70 -28.93 -5.17
CA SER A 26 7.23 -27.58 -5.57
C SER A 26 7.84 -26.51 -4.63
N PRO A 27 8.14 -25.30 -5.14
CA PRO A 27 8.49 -24.18 -4.28
C PRO A 27 7.43 -23.92 -3.18
N PHE A 28 6.18 -24.29 -3.46
CA PHE A 28 5.04 -24.13 -2.55
C PHE A 28 4.87 -25.27 -1.54
N ASP A 29 5.67 -26.34 -1.61
CA ASP A 29 5.63 -27.47 -0.66
C ASP A 29 6.47 -27.19 0.61
N ARG A 30 7.30 -26.14 0.58
CA ARG A 30 8.11 -25.74 1.72
C ARG A 30 7.23 -25.05 2.79
N PRO A 31 7.56 -25.19 4.09
CA PRO A 31 6.86 -24.41 5.10
C PRO A 31 7.21 -22.91 4.96
N THR A 32 6.24 -22.05 5.17
CA THR A 32 6.51 -20.63 5.39
C THR A 32 7.35 -20.47 6.64
N ALA A 33 8.44 -19.72 6.56
CA ALA A 33 9.32 -19.41 7.67
C ALA A 33 9.47 -17.91 7.85
N VAL A 34 9.55 -17.50 9.11
CA VAL A 34 9.91 -16.13 9.50
C VAL A 34 11.41 -16.09 9.65
N VAL A 35 12.08 -15.28 8.85
CA VAL A 35 13.51 -15.02 9.00
C VAL A 35 13.66 -13.70 9.73
N SER A 36 14.09 -13.77 10.99
CA SER A 36 14.44 -12.57 11.76
C SER A 36 15.84 -12.12 11.31
N GLY A 37 15.92 -10.88 10.88
CA GLY A 37 17.20 -10.21 10.67
C GLY A 37 17.81 -9.71 11.99
N LYS A 38 18.83 -8.86 11.88
CA LYS A 38 19.29 -8.06 13.02
C LYS A 38 18.18 -7.12 13.49
N TRP A 39 18.27 -6.60 14.71
CA TRP A 39 17.24 -5.75 15.33
C TRP A 39 16.79 -4.54 14.49
N ASP A 40 17.60 -4.11 13.53
CA ASP A 40 17.34 -3.02 12.57
C ASP A 40 16.85 -3.53 11.21
N SER A 41 16.76 -4.84 11.04
CA SER A 41 16.33 -5.45 9.80
C SER A 41 14.99 -6.13 9.95
N VAL A 42 14.20 -5.93 8.94
CA VAL A 42 12.83 -6.38 8.83
C VAL A 42 12.71 -7.88 8.93
N VAL A 43 11.67 -8.31 9.60
CA VAL A 43 11.21 -9.69 9.56
C VAL A 43 10.83 -10.01 8.11
N THR A 44 11.53 -10.96 7.51
CA THR A 44 11.23 -11.43 6.16
C THR A 44 10.51 -12.76 6.23
N LEU A 45 9.43 -12.89 5.48
CA LEU A 45 8.78 -14.17 5.22
C LEU A 45 9.47 -14.86 4.04
N THR A 46 9.72 -16.16 4.18
CA THR A 46 10.21 -17.00 3.09
C THR A 46 9.28 -18.19 2.89
N GLY A 47 9.34 -18.81 1.72
CA GLY A 47 8.51 -19.97 1.38
C GLY A 47 7.22 -19.58 0.63
N PRO A 48 6.16 -20.42 0.68
CA PRO A 48 5.03 -20.34 -0.24
C PRO A 48 4.32 -18.98 -0.29
N ILE A 49 4.16 -18.30 0.84
CA ILE A 49 3.47 -17.00 0.88
C ILE A 49 4.29 -15.95 0.12
N HIS A 50 5.59 -15.86 0.38
CA HIS A 50 6.49 -14.95 -0.32
C HIS A 50 6.55 -15.28 -1.82
N ASP A 51 6.81 -16.55 -2.17
CA ASP A 51 7.00 -16.97 -3.55
C ASP A 51 5.71 -16.78 -4.37
N ALA A 52 4.54 -17.04 -3.77
CA ALA A 52 3.25 -16.82 -4.41
C ALA A 52 2.96 -15.31 -4.61
N ALA A 53 3.32 -14.46 -3.65
CA ALA A 53 3.20 -13.01 -3.79
C ALA A 53 4.02 -12.49 -4.96
N GLN A 54 5.30 -12.89 -5.06
CA GLN A 54 6.19 -12.49 -6.15
C GLN A 54 5.70 -12.97 -7.52
N CYS A 55 5.23 -14.22 -7.62
CA CYS A 55 4.66 -14.72 -8.87
C CYS A 55 3.38 -13.96 -9.26
N THR A 56 2.52 -13.65 -8.30
CA THR A 56 1.30 -12.88 -8.54
C THR A 56 1.63 -11.46 -9.03
N GLU A 57 2.57 -10.79 -8.38
CA GLU A 57 3.02 -9.47 -8.80
C GLU A 57 3.53 -9.47 -10.24
N GLY A 58 4.37 -10.43 -10.61
CA GLY A 58 4.86 -10.58 -11.99
C GLY A 58 3.72 -10.68 -13.00
N LEU A 59 2.72 -11.53 -12.73
CA LEU A 59 1.54 -11.70 -13.60
C LEU A 59 0.68 -10.41 -13.67
N VAL A 60 0.54 -9.69 -12.56
CA VAL A 60 -0.17 -8.41 -12.52
C VAL A 60 0.55 -7.35 -13.36
N LEU A 61 1.88 -7.31 -13.31
CA LEU A 61 2.69 -6.40 -14.11
C LEU A 61 2.58 -6.72 -15.60
N GLU A 62 2.64 -8.00 -16.01
CA GLU A 62 2.41 -8.41 -17.41
C GLU A 62 1.04 -7.92 -17.93
N TYR A 63 0.00 -8.06 -17.11
CA TYR A 63 -1.35 -7.61 -17.47
C TYR A 63 -1.44 -6.08 -17.56
N ALA A 64 -0.94 -5.38 -16.55
CA ALA A 64 -0.99 -3.92 -16.46
C ALA A 64 -0.17 -3.23 -17.56
N ASP A 65 0.95 -3.84 -18.00
CA ASP A 65 1.76 -3.35 -19.13
C ASP A 65 1.08 -3.50 -20.50
N GLY A 66 -0.08 -4.18 -20.54
CA GLY A 66 -0.83 -4.37 -21.79
C GLY A 66 -0.29 -5.49 -22.67
N MET A 67 0.45 -6.46 -22.12
CA MET A 67 0.89 -7.64 -22.87
C MET A 67 -0.28 -8.34 -23.54
N ALA A 68 -0.06 -8.93 -24.71
CA ALA A 68 -1.10 -9.68 -25.41
C ALA A 68 -1.71 -10.76 -24.48
N SER A 69 -3.03 -10.94 -24.51
CA SER A 69 -3.70 -11.88 -23.60
C SER A 69 -3.19 -13.33 -23.72
N ALA A 70 -2.64 -13.70 -24.89
CA ALA A 70 -2.01 -15.00 -25.10
C ALA A 70 -0.66 -15.15 -24.37
N ASP A 71 -0.04 -14.05 -23.93
CA ASP A 71 1.27 -14.02 -23.30
C ASP A 71 1.14 -13.88 -21.77
N VAL A 72 0.11 -13.17 -21.27
CA VAL A 72 -0.14 -13.00 -19.82
C VAL A 72 -0.31 -14.35 -19.16
N GLY A 73 0.65 -14.73 -18.31
CA GLY A 73 0.67 -16.05 -17.69
C GLY A 73 0.57 -17.19 -18.72
N TRP A 74 1.21 -17.03 -19.88
CA TRP A 74 1.15 -17.98 -21.02
C TRP A 74 -0.28 -18.19 -21.54
N GLY A 75 -1.10 -17.14 -21.55
CA GLY A 75 -2.50 -17.17 -21.97
C GLY A 75 -3.44 -17.83 -20.96
N ARG A 76 -3.01 -18.02 -19.72
CA ARG A 76 -3.77 -18.70 -18.65
C ARG A 76 -4.27 -17.77 -17.55
N ALA A 77 -3.89 -16.48 -17.61
CA ALA A 77 -4.31 -15.47 -16.64
C ALA A 77 -5.10 -14.36 -17.34
N ASP A 78 -6.34 -14.15 -16.88
CA ASP A 78 -7.16 -12.98 -17.23
C ASP A 78 -7.28 -12.01 -16.04
N GLY A 79 -7.89 -10.85 -16.25
CA GLY A 79 -8.02 -9.82 -15.21
C GLY A 79 -8.76 -10.32 -13.97
N ARG A 80 -9.71 -11.25 -14.10
CA ARG A 80 -10.42 -11.84 -12.98
C ARG A 80 -9.52 -12.78 -12.18
N ALA A 81 -8.80 -13.67 -12.89
CA ALA A 81 -7.84 -14.56 -12.25
C ALA A 81 -6.79 -13.77 -11.46
N LEU A 82 -6.27 -12.68 -12.04
CA LEU A 82 -5.29 -11.82 -11.38
C LEU A 82 -5.88 -11.12 -10.15
N THR A 83 -7.11 -10.63 -10.24
CA THR A 83 -7.80 -10.03 -9.09
C THR A 83 -7.95 -11.04 -7.93
N ASP A 84 -8.30 -12.29 -8.23
CA ASP A 84 -8.39 -13.36 -7.23
C ASP A 84 -7.03 -13.72 -6.64
N LEU A 85 -5.95 -13.69 -7.45
CA LEU A 85 -4.58 -13.97 -7.02
C LEU A 85 -3.97 -12.86 -6.18
N LEU A 86 -4.40 -11.60 -6.34
CA LEU A 86 -3.93 -10.49 -5.51
C LEU A 86 -4.09 -10.78 -4.00
N ALA A 87 -5.02 -11.63 -3.61
CA ALA A 87 -5.13 -12.07 -2.22
C ALA A 87 -3.86 -12.74 -1.67
N LEU A 88 -3.03 -13.36 -2.52
CA LEU A 88 -1.73 -13.94 -2.11
C LEU A 88 -0.67 -12.86 -1.91
N HIS A 89 -0.68 -11.85 -2.76
CA HIS A 89 0.19 -10.68 -2.64
C HIS A 89 -0.13 -9.87 -1.38
N GLU A 90 -1.41 -9.55 -1.18
CA GLU A 90 -1.87 -8.81 0.00
C GLU A 90 -1.60 -9.56 1.31
N LEU A 91 -1.74 -10.89 1.33
CA LEU A 91 -1.40 -11.70 2.49
C LEU A 91 0.07 -11.54 2.91
N TYR A 92 0.99 -11.54 1.92
CA TYR A 92 2.40 -11.31 2.20
C TYR A 92 2.62 -9.91 2.82
N PHE A 93 2.03 -8.87 2.24
CA PHE A 93 2.15 -7.51 2.73
C PHE A 93 1.53 -7.34 4.12
N ASP A 94 0.35 -7.89 4.35
CA ASP A 94 -0.30 -7.83 5.66
C ASP A 94 0.55 -8.46 6.76
N LEU A 95 1.24 -9.56 6.46
CA LEU A 95 2.08 -10.26 7.44
C LEU A 95 3.48 -9.64 7.60
N ALA A 96 4.13 -9.27 6.48
CA ALA A 96 5.53 -8.88 6.47
C ALA A 96 5.75 -7.37 6.62
N GLN A 97 4.81 -6.53 6.12
CA GLN A 97 5.01 -5.10 6.01
C GLN A 97 4.02 -4.29 6.86
N ARG A 98 2.78 -4.79 7.02
CA ARG A 98 1.71 -4.05 7.71
C ARG A 98 1.55 -4.40 9.18
N THR A 99 2.18 -5.47 9.66
CA THR A 99 2.24 -5.73 11.11
C THR A 99 2.96 -4.60 11.82
N PHE A 100 2.50 -4.23 13.02
CA PHE A 100 2.86 -2.96 13.68
C PHE A 100 4.38 -2.76 13.81
N TYR A 101 5.13 -3.76 14.27
CA TYR A 101 6.56 -3.60 14.50
C TYR A 101 7.36 -3.38 13.19
N PRO A 102 7.24 -4.22 12.14
CA PRO A 102 7.87 -3.91 10.85
C PRO A 102 7.46 -2.56 10.27
N ALA A 103 6.16 -2.23 10.36
CA ALA A 103 5.64 -0.94 9.91
C ALA A 103 6.26 0.24 10.67
N GLN A 104 6.48 0.10 11.98
CA GLN A 104 7.11 1.12 12.81
C GLN A 104 8.59 1.30 12.46
N VAL A 105 9.35 0.19 12.38
CA VAL A 105 10.78 0.23 12.03
C VAL A 105 11.01 0.90 10.67
N GLN A 106 10.23 0.55 9.66
CA GLN A 106 10.42 1.03 8.29
C GLN A 106 9.65 2.29 7.95
N GLY A 107 8.54 2.54 8.64
CA GLY A 107 7.62 3.64 8.32
C GLY A 107 7.84 4.90 9.15
N SER A 108 8.48 4.84 10.33
CA SER A 108 8.58 5.99 11.24
C SER A 108 9.24 7.21 10.62
N ASN A 109 10.35 7.02 9.91
CA ASN A 109 11.05 8.13 9.25
C ASN A 109 10.16 8.82 8.21
N LEU A 110 9.56 8.06 7.30
CA LEU A 110 8.66 8.60 6.29
C LEU A 110 7.43 9.26 6.92
N ALA A 111 6.84 8.63 7.93
CA ALA A 111 5.68 9.17 8.63
C ALA A 111 5.99 10.51 9.32
N SER A 112 7.17 10.67 9.93
CA SER A 112 7.55 11.94 10.55
C SER A 112 7.62 13.06 9.52
N HIS A 113 8.26 12.83 8.37
CA HIS A 113 8.32 13.81 7.29
C HIS A 113 6.93 14.19 6.74
N ILE A 114 6.02 13.23 6.58
CA ILE A 114 4.63 13.50 6.16
C ILE A 114 3.92 14.40 7.18
N VAL A 115 4.05 14.09 8.47
CA VAL A 115 3.40 14.84 9.55
C VAL A 115 3.96 16.24 9.64
N ASP A 116 5.28 16.39 9.66
CA ASP A 116 5.96 17.68 9.73
C ASP A 116 5.61 18.58 8.54
N THR A 117 5.47 17.97 7.35
CA THR A 117 5.05 18.69 6.14
C THR A 117 3.60 19.20 6.25
N LEU A 118 2.68 18.40 6.82
CA LEU A 118 1.29 18.82 7.05
C LEU A 118 1.23 19.94 8.12
N GLU A 119 2.03 19.85 9.18
CA GLU A 119 2.11 20.90 10.20
C GLU A 119 2.70 22.19 9.60
N GLN A 120 3.77 22.11 8.82
CA GLN A 120 4.36 23.23 8.09
C GLN A 120 3.33 23.92 7.19
N ALA A 121 2.56 23.16 6.42
CA ALA A 121 1.54 23.70 5.53
C ALA A 121 0.40 24.39 6.29
N ALA A 122 0.07 23.93 7.50
CA ALA A 122 -0.94 24.55 8.34
C ALA A 122 -0.46 25.82 9.03
N LEU A 123 0.81 25.86 9.46
CA LEU A 123 1.44 27.00 10.15
C LEU A 123 1.83 28.11 9.16
N GLY A 124 2.29 27.75 7.97
CA GLY A 124 2.90 28.68 7.01
C GLY A 124 4.34 29.06 7.33
N ASP A 125 4.93 28.47 8.37
CA ASP A 125 6.30 28.69 8.84
C ASP A 125 7.10 27.38 8.76
N PRO A 126 8.44 27.42 8.60
CA PRO A 126 9.27 26.23 8.53
C PRO A 126 9.15 25.34 9.75
N VAL A 127 8.98 24.03 9.51
CA VAL A 127 8.98 22.98 10.54
C VAL A 127 10.16 22.04 10.28
N PRO A 128 11.02 21.76 11.27
CA PRO A 128 12.07 20.76 11.11
C PRO A 128 11.52 19.41 10.66
N GLY A 129 12.19 18.76 9.72
CA GLY A 129 11.72 17.50 9.15
C GLY A 129 10.69 17.64 8.04
N ALA A 130 10.09 18.82 7.82
CA ALA A 130 9.15 19.02 6.73
C ALA A 130 9.84 19.00 5.36
N LEU A 131 9.14 18.50 4.34
CA LEU A 131 9.64 18.41 2.97
C LEU A 131 9.21 19.63 2.16
N GLY A 132 10.18 20.24 1.49
CA GLY A 132 9.97 21.44 0.70
C GLY A 132 9.81 22.72 1.55
N PRO A 133 9.75 23.90 0.91
CA PRO A 133 9.56 25.16 1.62
C PRO A 133 8.11 25.35 2.09
N PRO A 134 7.88 26.22 3.10
CA PRO A 134 6.53 26.62 3.47
C PRO A 134 5.77 27.21 2.27
N GLY A 135 4.50 26.83 2.13
CA GLY A 135 3.64 27.29 1.04
C GLY A 135 3.60 26.38 -0.18
N GLU A 136 4.39 25.30 -0.20
CA GLU A 136 4.19 24.24 -1.20
C GLU A 136 2.78 23.68 -1.09
N ARG A 137 2.15 23.50 -2.26
CA ARG A 137 0.76 22.99 -2.37
C ARG A 137 0.69 21.51 -2.62
N ILE A 138 1.73 20.93 -3.20
CA ILE A 138 1.81 19.53 -3.56
C ILE A 138 3.23 19.05 -3.29
N VAL A 139 3.38 18.04 -2.46
CA VAL A 139 4.63 17.30 -2.26
C VAL A 139 4.39 15.87 -2.73
N VAL A 140 5.21 15.40 -3.65
CA VAL A 140 5.11 14.05 -4.21
C VAL A 140 6.33 13.25 -3.77
N LEU A 141 6.08 12.17 -3.05
CA LEU A 141 7.09 11.20 -2.63
C LEU A 141 6.98 9.97 -3.51
N VAL A 142 8.03 9.66 -4.25
CA VAL A 142 8.09 8.47 -5.09
C VAL A 142 8.79 7.37 -4.31
N GLY A 143 8.10 6.25 -4.15
CA GLY A 143 8.59 5.11 -3.37
C GLY A 143 8.05 3.79 -3.92
N HIS A 144 7.94 2.81 -3.05
CA HIS A 144 7.50 1.46 -3.34
C HIS A 144 6.18 1.14 -2.61
N ASP A 145 5.54 0.06 -3.02
CA ASP A 145 4.39 -0.56 -2.34
C ASP A 145 4.65 -0.81 -0.85
N THR A 146 5.87 -1.24 -0.50
CA THR A 146 6.32 -1.40 0.89
C THR A 146 6.17 -0.12 1.71
N ASN A 147 6.44 1.06 1.14
CA ASN A 147 6.26 2.32 1.83
C ASN A 147 4.77 2.59 2.12
N ILE A 148 3.89 2.31 1.15
CA ILE A 148 2.43 2.40 1.32
C ILE A 148 1.96 1.43 2.40
N ALA A 149 2.44 0.18 2.35
CA ALA A 149 2.11 -0.85 3.31
C ALA A 149 2.55 -0.48 4.74
N ASN A 150 3.79 0.00 4.89
CA ASN A 150 4.32 0.41 6.19
C ASN A 150 3.53 1.58 6.78
N ILE A 151 3.25 2.63 6.01
CA ILE A 151 2.42 3.75 6.48
C ILE A 151 1.01 3.25 6.83
N GLY A 152 0.40 2.41 5.98
CA GLY A 152 -0.90 1.81 6.25
C GLY A 152 -0.91 0.99 7.55
N GLY A 153 0.10 0.14 7.75
CA GLY A 153 0.25 -0.67 8.96
C GLY A 153 0.52 0.15 10.22
N LEU A 154 1.42 1.14 10.13
CA LEU A 154 1.79 2.03 11.24
C LEU A 154 0.59 2.78 11.82
N PHE A 155 -0.27 3.31 10.94
CA PHE A 155 -1.47 4.04 11.33
C PHE A 155 -2.72 3.17 11.48
N GLY A 156 -2.65 1.86 11.24
CA GLY A 156 -3.82 0.96 11.25
C GLY A 156 -4.86 1.28 10.18
N MET A 157 -4.44 1.87 9.07
CA MET A 157 -5.29 2.24 7.95
C MET A 157 -5.70 1.03 7.12
N ASN A 158 -6.92 1.05 6.58
CA ASN A 158 -7.39 0.07 5.62
C ASN A 158 -8.15 0.77 4.49
N TRP A 159 -8.07 0.20 3.29
CA TRP A 159 -8.75 0.71 2.11
C TRP A 159 -9.24 -0.42 1.21
N TRP A 160 -10.19 -0.10 0.33
CA TRP A 160 -10.80 -1.04 -0.59
C TRP A 160 -10.96 -0.37 -1.95
N ILE A 161 -10.53 -1.05 -2.98
CA ILE A 161 -10.83 -0.67 -4.36
C ILE A 161 -11.87 -1.68 -4.90
N PRO A 162 -12.92 -1.22 -5.59
CA PRO A 162 -13.92 -2.13 -6.15
C PRO A 162 -13.27 -3.24 -6.98
N GLY A 163 -13.67 -4.49 -6.69
CA GLY A 163 -13.16 -5.67 -7.39
C GLY A 163 -11.87 -6.25 -6.83
N THR A 164 -11.26 -5.64 -5.81
CA THR A 164 -10.03 -6.16 -5.18
C THR A 164 -10.27 -6.64 -3.75
N GLN A 165 -9.27 -7.29 -3.18
CA GLN A 165 -9.22 -7.59 -1.74
C GLN A 165 -9.01 -6.30 -0.93
N ALA A 166 -9.02 -6.41 0.40
CA ALA A 166 -8.64 -5.29 1.27
C ALA A 166 -7.16 -4.93 1.09
N ASN A 167 -6.85 -3.65 1.18
CA ASN A 167 -5.49 -3.12 1.16
C ASN A 167 -4.67 -3.44 -0.11
N PRO A 168 -5.25 -3.34 -1.33
CA PRO A 168 -4.51 -3.66 -2.54
C PRO A 168 -3.32 -2.72 -2.74
N MET A 169 -2.16 -3.29 -3.09
CA MET A 169 -0.92 -2.60 -3.42
C MET A 169 -0.70 -2.62 -4.93
N LEU A 170 -1.63 -2.01 -5.67
CA LEU A 170 -1.55 -2.00 -7.14
C LEU A 170 -0.45 -1.04 -7.63
N PRO A 171 0.18 -1.34 -8.79
CA PRO A 171 1.16 -0.46 -9.42
C PRO A 171 0.65 0.97 -9.58
N GLY A 172 1.50 1.97 -9.31
CA GLY A 172 1.14 3.39 -9.40
C GLY A 172 0.13 3.86 -8.35
N GLY A 173 -0.19 3.03 -7.34
CA GLY A 173 -1.03 3.42 -6.21
C GLY A 173 -0.37 4.46 -5.32
N ALA A 174 -1.17 5.31 -4.69
CA ALA A 174 -0.70 6.36 -3.80
C ALA A 174 -1.57 6.51 -2.55
N LEU A 175 -0.95 6.68 -1.39
CA LEU A 175 -1.58 7.28 -0.23
C LEU A 175 -1.54 8.80 -0.38
N VAL A 176 -2.69 9.43 -0.27
CA VAL A 176 -2.86 10.88 -0.42
C VAL A 176 -3.33 11.46 0.90
N PHE A 177 -2.56 12.40 1.44
CA PHE A 177 -2.89 13.17 2.64
C PHE A 177 -3.21 14.60 2.21
N GLU A 178 -4.45 15.00 2.33
CA GLU A 178 -4.90 16.34 1.93
C GLU A 178 -5.18 17.19 3.16
N LEU A 179 -4.56 18.36 3.23
CA LEU A 179 -4.83 19.35 4.28
C LEU A 179 -6.01 20.24 3.86
N TRP A 180 -7.09 20.17 4.62
CA TRP A 180 -8.33 20.91 4.36
C TRP A 180 -8.58 21.95 5.42
N LYS A 181 -9.19 23.05 4.99
CA LYS A 181 -9.69 24.12 5.86
C LYS A 181 -11.17 24.35 5.60
N ARG A 182 -11.99 24.35 6.64
CA ARG A 182 -13.42 24.63 6.49
C ARG A 182 -13.65 26.12 6.27
N ALA A 183 -14.55 26.44 5.34
CA ALA A 183 -14.94 27.83 5.10
C ALA A 183 -15.46 28.48 6.39
N GLY A 184 -15.00 29.69 6.67
CA GLY A 184 -15.37 30.44 7.89
C GLY A 184 -14.60 30.06 9.16
N GLN A 185 -13.73 29.07 9.13
CA GLN A 185 -12.84 28.70 10.24
C GLN A 185 -11.39 29.05 9.89
N THR A 186 -10.82 30.05 10.54
CA THR A 186 -9.50 30.58 10.19
C THR A 186 -8.34 29.70 10.69
N SER A 187 -8.55 28.87 11.71
CA SER A 187 -7.49 28.10 12.39
C SER A 187 -7.72 26.60 12.48
N ALA A 188 -8.84 26.07 11.97
CA ALA A 188 -9.14 24.65 12.05
C ALA A 188 -8.76 23.94 10.75
N PHE A 189 -7.70 23.14 10.80
CA PHE A 189 -7.28 22.29 9.71
C PHE A 189 -7.67 20.82 9.95
N TYR A 190 -7.92 20.11 8.86
CA TYR A 190 -8.31 18.70 8.84
C TYR A 190 -7.44 17.96 7.84
N VAL A 191 -7.06 16.76 8.19
CA VAL A 191 -6.39 15.82 7.28
C VAL A 191 -7.44 14.85 6.73
N ARG A 192 -7.49 14.73 5.42
CA ARG A 192 -8.25 13.73 4.69
C ARG A 192 -7.29 12.75 4.05
N THR A 193 -7.44 11.48 4.35
CA THR A 193 -6.57 10.42 3.83
C THR A 193 -7.33 9.57 2.83
N SER A 194 -6.69 9.21 1.73
CA SER A 194 -7.25 8.30 0.74
C SER A 194 -6.17 7.48 0.05
N TYR A 195 -6.56 6.33 -0.46
CA TYR A 195 -5.78 5.57 -1.43
C TYR A 195 -6.33 5.84 -2.83
N VAL A 196 -5.45 6.14 -3.77
CA VAL A 196 -5.79 6.47 -5.16
C VAL A 196 -4.95 5.60 -6.09
N VAL A 197 -5.60 4.97 -7.07
CA VAL A 197 -4.91 4.07 -8.00
C VAL A 197 -5.72 3.91 -9.29
N GLN A 198 -5.06 3.70 -10.42
CA GLN A 198 -5.73 3.17 -11.61
C GLN A 198 -6.19 1.73 -11.36
N THR A 199 -7.34 1.36 -11.92
CA THR A 199 -7.71 -0.06 -11.96
C THR A 199 -6.77 -0.83 -12.91
N LEU A 200 -6.68 -2.14 -12.76
CA LEU A 200 -5.87 -2.96 -13.66
C LEU A 200 -6.28 -2.77 -15.14
N ASP A 201 -7.57 -2.63 -15.40
CA ASP A 201 -8.07 -2.39 -16.77
C ASP A 201 -7.70 -0.99 -17.27
N GLN A 202 -7.76 0.05 -16.42
CA GLN A 202 -7.30 1.39 -16.79
C GLN A 202 -5.81 1.42 -17.13
N MET A 203 -4.99 0.65 -16.39
CA MET A 203 -3.55 0.51 -16.70
C MET A 203 -3.36 -0.22 -18.03
N ARG A 204 -3.97 -1.40 -18.17
CA ARG A 204 -3.86 -2.26 -19.35
C ARG A 204 -4.25 -1.54 -20.65
N GLU A 205 -5.32 -0.76 -20.61
CA GLU A 205 -5.84 -0.03 -21.74
C GLU A 205 -5.17 1.34 -21.95
N ALA A 206 -4.16 1.66 -21.12
CA ALA A 206 -3.52 2.98 -21.08
C ALA A 206 -4.56 4.11 -21.09
N THR A 207 -5.62 3.93 -20.30
CA THR A 207 -6.79 4.81 -20.29
C THR A 207 -6.40 6.23 -19.87
N THR A 208 -6.74 7.23 -20.65
CA THR A 208 -6.54 8.63 -20.28
C THR A 208 -7.42 8.99 -19.09
N LEU A 209 -6.79 9.34 -17.98
CA LEU A 209 -7.48 9.78 -16.77
C LEU A 209 -7.97 11.22 -16.93
N THR A 210 -9.23 11.44 -16.60
CA THR A 210 -9.90 12.74 -16.62
C THR A 210 -10.81 12.88 -15.41
N LEU A 211 -11.40 14.06 -15.20
CA LEU A 211 -12.40 14.24 -14.15
C LEU A 211 -13.69 13.41 -14.41
N ALA A 212 -13.98 13.09 -15.66
CA ALA A 212 -15.10 12.22 -16.04
C ALA A 212 -14.76 10.73 -15.97
N ASN A 213 -13.48 10.39 -16.03
CA ASN A 213 -12.96 9.03 -15.89
C ASN A 213 -11.73 9.05 -14.94
N PRO A 214 -11.96 9.24 -13.64
CA PRO A 214 -10.88 9.36 -12.66
C PRO A 214 -10.28 7.99 -12.33
N PRO A 215 -9.11 7.96 -11.70
CA PRO A 215 -8.64 6.75 -11.03
C PRO A 215 -9.59 6.34 -9.90
N ALA A 216 -9.54 5.09 -9.51
CA ALA A 216 -10.25 4.63 -8.33
C ALA A 216 -9.72 5.31 -7.07
N ARG A 217 -10.61 5.64 -6.13
CA ARG A 217 -10.28 6.31 -4.88
C ARG A 217 -11.04 5.69 -3.72
N SER A 218 -10.34 5.36 -2.65
CA SER A 218 -10.90 4.88 -1.39
C SER A 218 -10.58 5.88 -0.28
N PRO A 219 -11.59 6.53 0.35
CA PRO A 219 -11.37 7.27 1.58
C PRO A 219 -10.88 6.33 2.68
N ILE A 220 -9.98 6.82 3.53
CA ILE A 220 -9.37 6.02 4.59
C ILE A 220 -9.75 6.58 5.95
N PHE A 221 -10.29 5.69 6.79
CA PHE A 221 -10.47 5.95 8.21
C PHE A 221 -9.12 5.74 8.93
N VAL A 222 -8.64 6.76 9.63
CA VAL A 222 -7.45 6.69 10.47
C VAL A 222 -7.90 6.48 11.93
N PRO A 223 -7.65 5.30 12.52
CA PRO A 223 -8.05 5.00 13.89
C PRO A 223 -7.55 6.05 14.90
N GLY A 224 -8.41 6.42 15.83
CA GLY A 224 -8.07 7.35 16.92
C GLY A 224 -8.11 8.84 16.56
N CYS A 225 -8.33 9.22 15.28
CA CYS A 225 -8.43 10.63 14.90
C CYS A 225 -9.48 10.97 13.85
N SER A 226 -9.87 10.05 12.97
CA SER A 226 -10.90 10.30 11.94
C SER A 226 -12.26 10.56 12.56
N GLY A 227 -12.94 11.59 12.07
CA GLY A 227 -14.32 11.90 12.41
C GLY A 227 -15.32 11.08 11.60
N GLU A 228 -16.60 11.29 11.91
CA GLU A 228 -17.71 10.71 11.18
C GLU A 228 -17.87 11.36 9.79
N GLY A 229 -18.47 10.61 8.88
CA GLY A 229 -18.77 11.08 7.51
C GLY A 229 -17.94 10.37 6.43
N PRO A 230 -18.32 10.53 5.16
CA PRO A 230 -17.77 9.72 4.06
C PRO A 230 -16.31 10.03 3.72
N ALA A 231 -15.79 11.18 4.15
CA ALA A 231 -14.40 11.58 3.90
C ALA A 231 -13.46 11.29 5.07
N PHE A 232 -14.00 10.89 6.24
CA PHE A 232 -13.25 10.58 7.45
C PHE A 232 -12.28 11.69 7.90
N ASP A 233 -12.66 12.97 7.71
CA ASP A 233 -11.82 14.12 8.05
C ASP A 233 -11.34 14.05 9.49
N ALA A 234 -10.02 14.06 9.70
CA ALA A 234 -9.39 14.07 11.01
C ALA A 234 -8.92 15.49 11.37
N PRO A 235 -9.29 16.06 12.53
CA PRO A 235 -8.66 17.31 12.97
C PRO A 235 -7.14 17.16 12.97
N LEU A 236 -6.41 18.11 12.39
CA LEU A 236 -4.95 18.03 12.25
C LEU A 236 -4.26 17.73 13.59
N ALA A 237 -4.65 18.42 14.67
CA ALA A 237 -4.08 18.19 15.99
C ALA A 237 -4.30 16.75 16.50
N SER A 238 -5.43 16.12 16.14
CA SER A 238 -5.70 14.72 16.50
C SER A 238 -4.88 13.76 15.65
N PHE A 239 -4.73 14.04 14.34
CA PHE A 239 -3.90 13.27 13.44
C PHE A 239 -2.42 13.31 13.89
N VAL A 240 -1.87 14.51 14.17
CA VAL A 240 -0.51 14.69 14.69
C VAL A 240 -0.30 13.92 16.00
N ARG A 241 -1.25 13.99 16.93
CA ARG A 241 -1.16 13.26 18.19
C ARG A 241 -1.10 11.75 17.97
N VAL A 242 -1.94 11.19 17.08
CA VAL A 242 -1.91 9.76 16.73
C VAL A 242 -0.57 9.41 16.08
N ALA A 243 -0.13 10.21 15.12
CA ALA A 243 1.13 10.00 14.43
C ALA A 243 2.33 9.98 15.40
N ARG A 244 2.44 10.98 16.27
CA ARG A 244 3.52 11.04 17.29
C ARG A 244 3.46 9.89 18.30
N HIS A 245 2.32 9.25 18.47
CA HIS A 245 2.18 8.07 19.32
C HIS A 245 2.68 6.78 18.67
N VAL A 246 2.49 6.63 17.36
CA VAL A 246 2.86 5.41 16.62
C VAL A 246 4.27 5.47 16.02
N ILE A 247 4.79 6.66 15.73
CA ILE A 247 6.15 6.89 15.26
C ILE A 247 7.12 6.62 16.41
N ASP A 248 8.15 5.82 16.16
CA ASP A 248 9.25 5.61 17.10
C ASP A 248 10.44 6.51 16.69
N PRO A 249 10.83 7.46 17.55
CA PRO A 249 11.93 8.38 17.24
C PRO A 249 13.28 7.70 17.00
N SER A 250 13.48 6.49 17.52
CA SER A 250 14.73 5.74 17.31
C SER A 250 14.92 5.26 15.87
N PHE A 251 13.86 5.29 15.07
CA PHE A 251 13.87 4.94 13.64
C PHE A 251 13.74 6.17 12.72
N ILE A 252 13.88 7.35 13.25
CA ILE A 252 13.98 8.59 12.45
C ILE A 252 15.45 8.86 12.19
N ALA A 253 15.81 9.08 10.91
CA ALA A 253 17.16 9.48 10.55
C ALA A 253 17.48 10.87 11.14
N GLU A 254 18.64 11.00 11.76
CA GLU A 254 19.13 12.32 12.15
C GLU A 254 19.41 13.13 10.88
N ASP A 255 18.92 14.37 10.83
CA ASP A 255 19.22 15.31 9.74
C ASP A 255 20.75 15.51 9.69
N GLN A 256 21.38 15.12 8.57
CA GLN A 256 22.80 15.32 8.31
C GLN A 256 23.05 16.71 7.74
#